data_5a169bb0e2353d28140ff1c6f66e7b4c
#
_entry.id   5a169bb0e2353d28140ff1c6f66e7b4c
#
_cell.length_a   1.000
_cell.length_b   1.000
_cell.length_c   1.000
_cell.angle_alpha   90.00
_cell.angle_beta   90.00
_cell.angle_gamma   90.00
#
_symmetry.space_group_name_H-M   'P 1'
#
loop_
_entity.id
_entity.type
_entity.pdbx_description
1 polymer ?
#
loop_
_entity_poly.entity_id
_entity_poly.type
_entity_poly.pdbx_seq_one_letter_code
_entity_poly.pdbx_strand_id
1 'polypeptide(L)'
;MKFQAVVFDMDGVITDTEKLYRRFQLEEGRRLGIPDDVMVVACERIAGGTKYTNKQRFEEVVGMGIDYYEFREAVVNKLDAHIQAHGVELKPGVADTLKYLKEKNAKVGLATSTVRERATGYLKAHQIDRYFDELVFGDTVEH
;
A
#
# COMPACT_ATOMS: atom_id res chain seq x y z
N MET A 1 -29.22 -8.39 0.21
CA MET A 1 -27.96 -8.09 -0.47
C MET A 1 -27.60 -9.25 -1.40
N LYS A 2 -27.06 -8.97 -2.55
CA LYS A 2 -26.74 -9.98 -3.60
C LYS A 2 -25.55 -10.87 -3.24
N PHE A 3 -24.63 -10.38 -2.40
CA PHE A 3 -23.40 -11.09 -2.03
C PHE A 3 -23.40 -11.47 -0.55
N GLN A 4 -22.90 -12.67 -0.24
CA GLN A 4 -22.81 -13.20 1.12
C GLN A 4 -21.46 -12.87 1.79
N ALA A 5 -20.45 -12.58 0.98
CA ALA A 5 -19.11 -12.26 1.44
C ALA A 5 -18.46 -11.18 0.57
N VAL A 6 -17.61 -10.38 1.20
CA VAL A 6 -16.79 -9.35 0.55
C VAL A 6 -15.35 -9.50 1.05
N VAL A 7 -14.40 -9.54 0.14
CA VAL A 7 -12.97 -9.55 0.46
C VAL A 7 -12.34 -8.26 0.00
N PHE A 8 -11.64 -7.59 0.90
CA PHE A 8 -10.93 -6.34 0.65
C PHE A 8 -9.43 -6.59 0.49
N ASP A 9 -8.81 -5.85 -0.41
CA ASP A 9 -7.37 -5.57 -0.35
C ASP A 9 -7.12 -4.47 0.70
N MET A 10 -5.87 -4.31 1.15
CA MET A 10 -5.52 -3.28 2.13
C MET A 10 -5.00 -2.01 1.46
N ASP A 11 -3.84 -2.09 0.83
CA ASP A 11 -3.14 -0.91 0.31
C ASP A 11 -3.87 -0.26 -0.87
N GLY A 12 -4.20 1.01 -0.73
CA GLY A 12 -4.96 1.75 -1.74
C GLY A 12 -6.47 1.46 -1.75
N VAL A 13 -6.96 0.51 -0.94
CA VAL A 13 -8.38 0.16 -0.81
C VAL A 13 -8.91 0.50 0.59
N ILE A 14 -8.30 -0.03 1.62
CA ILE A 14 -8.64 0.29 3.02
C ILE A 14 -7.78 1.44 3.53
N THR A 15 -6.47 1.35 3.33
CA THR A 15 -5.51 2.38 3.75
C THR A 15 -5.02 3.21 2.57
N ASP A 16 -4.76 4.50 2.81
CA ASP A 16 -4.25 5.44 1.80
C ASP A 16 -2.72 5.44 1.75
N THR A 17 -2.12 4.25 1.77
CA THR A 17 -0.67 4.05 1.70
C THR A 17 -0.08 4.42 0.35
N GLU A 18 -0.81 4.26 -0.75
CA GLU A 18 -0.34 4.61 -2.09
C GLU A 18 -0.03 6.10 -2.23
N LYS A 19 -0.86 6.97 -1.65
CA LYS A 19 -0.63 8.41 -1.64
C LYS A 19 0.66 8.78 -0.93
N LEU A 20 0.92 8.17 0.23
CA LEU A 20 2.16 8.35 0.99
C LEU A 20 3.37 7.81 0.22
N TYR A 21 3.25 6.62 -0.35
CA TYR A 21 4.31 6.01 -1.14
C TYR A 21 4.70 6.90 -2.33
N ARG A 22 3.72 7.40 -3.07
CA ARG A 22 3.92 8.34 -4.19
C ARG A 22 4.64 9.60 -3.73
N ARG A 23 4.23 10.18 -2.61
CA ARG A 23 4.90 11.36 -2.03
C ARG A 23 6.37 11.10 -1.76
N PHE A 24 6.71 9.99 -1.12
CA PHE A 24 8.10 9.65 -0.80
C PHE A 24 8.92 9.26 -2.02
N GLN A 25 8.30 8.68 -3.04
CA GLN A 25 8.97 8.48 -4.33
C GLN A 25 9.39 9.80 -4.97
N LEU A 26 8.52 10.80 -4.97
CA LEU A 26 8.85 12.13 -5.51
C LEU A 26 9.91 12.85 -4.67
N GLU A 27 9.84 12.77 -3.35
CA GLU A 27 10.86 13.35 -2.47
C GLU A 27 12.24 12.72 -2.70
N GLU A 28 12.30 11.40 -2.80
CA GLU A 28 13.55 10.69 -3.07
C GLU A 28 14.10 11.00 -4.47
N GLY A 29 13.23 11.08 -5.45
CA GLY A 29 13.59 11.51 -6.81
C GLY A 29 14.27 12.89 -6.80
N ARG A 30 13.71 13.85 -6.08
CA ARG A 30 14.31 15.20 -5.94
C ARG A 30 15.67 15.14 -5.25
N ARG A 31 15.80 14.33 -4.20
CA ARG A 31 17.09 14.13 -3.52
C ARG A 31 18.16 13.59 -4.45
N LEU A 32 17.78 12.73 -5.39
CA LEU A 32 18.69 12.13 -6.39
C LEU A 32 18.86 13.01 -7.64
N GLY A 33 18.24 14.17 -7.70
CA GLY A 33 18.32 15.09 -8.84
C GLY A 33 17.49 14.68 -10.06
N ILE A 34 16.51 13.79 -9.88
CA ILE A 34 15.58 13.40 -10.94
C ILE A 34 14.49 14.48 -11.06
N PRO A 35 14.27 15.05 -12.28
CA PRO A 35 13.19 16.00 -12.49
C PRO A 35 11.82 15.40 -12.13
N ASP A 36 10.92 16.22 -11.57
CA ASP A 36 9.60 15.76 -11.12
C ASP A 36 8.76 15.15 -12.24
N ASP A 37 8.79 15.70 -13.43
CA ASP A 37 8.10 15.16 -14.61
C ASP A 37 8.60 13.77 -15.01
N VAL A 38 9.91 13.55 -14.95
CA VAL A 38 10.52 12.23 -15.18
C VAL A 38 10.13 11.26 -14.06
N MET A 39 10.15 11.71 -12.81
CA MET A 39 9.80 10.88 -11.67
C MET A 39 8.32 10.48 -11.68
N VAL A 40 7.42 11.37 -12.10
CA VAL A 40 5.99 11.05 -12.29
C VAL A 40 5.82 9.91 -13.28
N VAL A 41 6.47 9.97 -14.44
CA VAL A 41 6.42 8.90 -15.45
C VAL A 41 7.01 7.59 -14.90
N ALA A 42 8.14 7.66 -14.19
CA ALA A 42 8.75 6.48 -13.56
C ALA A 42 7.78 5.80 -12.57
N CYS A 43 7.13 6.58 -11.71
CA CYS A 43 6.14 6.07 -10.76
C CYS A 43 4.97 5.38 -11.45
N GLU A 44 4.46 5.93 -12.54
CA GLU A 44 3.37 5.32 -13.31
C GLU A 44 3.79 4.00 -13.95
N ARG A 45 5.01 3.93 -14.46
CA ARG A 45 5.57 2.71 -15.08
C ARG A 45 5.77 1.57 -14.10
N ILE A 46 6.11 1.85 -12.85
CA ILE A 46 6.34 0.83 -11.81
C ILE A 46 5.09 0.49 -11.02
N ALA A 47 4.00 1.25 -11.16
CA ALA A 47 2.75 0.98 -10.46
C ALA A 47 2.21 -0.43 -10.77
N GLY A 48 1.84 -1.17 -9.73
CA GLY A 48 1.32 -2.53 -9.85
C GLY A 48 2.33 -3.61 -10.24
N GLY A 49 3.60 -3.25 -10.43
CA GLY A 49 4.67 -4.20 -10.72
C GLY A 49 5.30 -4.82 -9.46
N THR A 50 6.12 -5.85 -9.67
CA THR A 50 6.93 -6.45 -8.62
C THR A 50 8.29 -5.72 -8.51
N LYS A 51 9.00 -5.90 -7.39
CA LYS A 51 10.35 -5.34 -7.25
C LYS A 51 11.32 -5.79 -8.38
N TYR A 52 11.09 -6.97 -8.95
CA TYR A 52 11.94 -7.52 -10.01
C TYR A 52 11.64 -6.90 -11.39
N THR A 53 10.37 -6.77 -11.72
CA THR A 53 9.95 -6.14 -13.01
C THR A 53 10.16 -4.63 -12.98
N ASN A 54 10.07 -4.02 -11.82
CA ASN A 54 10.15 -2.58 -11.65
C ASN A 54 11.56 -2.02 -11.83
N LYS A 55 12.60 -2.80 -11.56
CA LYS A 55 13.98 -2.37 -11.81
C LYS A 55 14.15 -1.93 -13.27
N GLN A 56 13.81 -2.80 -14.21
CA GLN A 56 13.94 -2.49 -15.63
C GLN A 56 13.04 -1.30 -16.02
N ARG A 57 11.77 -1.30 -15.59
CA ARG A 57 10.82 -0.23 -15.90
C ARG A 57 11.27 1.15 -15.39
N PHE A 58 11.88 1.18 -14.22
CA PHE A 58 12.43 2.39 -13.63
C PHE A 58 13.64 2.90 -14.41
N GLU A 59 14.59 2.01 -14.72
CA GLU A 59 15.80 2.33 -15.46
C GLU A 59 15.51 2.82 -16.88
N GLU A 60 14.48 2.31 -17.54
CA GLU A 60 14.03 2.77 -18.87
C GLU A 60 13.59 4.24 -18.86
N VAL A 61 13.10 4.75 -17.74
CA VAL A 61 12.63 6.14 -17.59
C VAL A 61 13.72 7.04 -17.03
N VAL A 62 14.37 6.60 -15.97
CA VAL A 62 15.29 7.44 -15.17
C VAL A 62 16.73 7.32 -15.65
N GLY A 63 17.08 6.21 -16.30
CA GLY A 63 18.44 5.87 -16.68
C GLY A 63 19.14 4.93 -15.71
N MET A 64 20.25 4.35 -16.15
CA MET A 64 20.97 3.29 -15.41
C MET A 64 21.90 3.82 -14.30
N GLY A 65 22.03 5.13 -14.12
CA GLY A 65 22.89 5.73 -13.12
C GLY A 65 22.36 5.71 -11.70
N ILE A 66 21.10 5.27 -11.50
CA ILE A 66 20.40 5.24 -10.21
C ILE A 66 19.96 3.82 -9.95
N ASP A 67 20.44 3.23 -8.85
CA ASP A 67 20.03 1.89 -8.43
C ASP A 67 18.58 1.90 -7.93
N TYR A 68 17.73 1.12 -8.59
CA TYR A 68 16.31 1.02 -8.24
C TYR A 68 16.09 0.43 -6.85
N TYR A 69 16.90 -0.54 -6.43
CA TYR A 69 16.72 -1.17 -5.12
C TYR A 69 17.09 -0.23 -3.98
N GLU A 70 18.16 0.54 -4.13
CA GLU A 70 18.53 1.59 -3.16
C GLU A 70 17.47 2.69 -3.11
N PHE A 71 16.98 3.14 -4.27
CA PHE A 71 15.86 4.09 -4.36
C PHE A 71 14.62 3.55 -3.61
N ARG A 72 14.21 2.32 -3.91
CA ARG A 72 13.06 1.70 -3.28
C ARG A 72 13.22 1.55 -1.77
N GLU A 73 14.38 1.12 -1.31
CA GLU A 73 14.67 0.98 0.12
C GLU A 73 14.57 2.32 0.85
N ALA A 74 15.13 3.39 0.28
CA ALA A 74 15.01 4.73 0.84
C ALA A 74 13.56 5.20 0.93
N VAL A 75 12.75 4.95 -0.10
CA VAL A 75 11.32 5.28 -0.10
C VAL A 75 10.55 4.48 0.98
N VAL A 76 10.79 3.18 1.06
CA VAL A 76 10.14 2.31 2.06
C VAL A 76 10.52 2.74 3.49
N ASN A 77 11.79 3.04 3.74
CA ASN A 77 12.24 3.51 5.04
C ASN A 77 11.57 4.84 5.47
N LYS A 78 11.40 5.77 4.53
CA LYS A 78 10.66 7.01 4.78
C LYS A 78 9.19 6.76 5.07
N LEU A 79 8.57 5.88 4.30
CA LEU A 79 7.18 5.47 4.50
C LEU A 79 6.97 4.85 5.87
N ASP A 80 7.80 3.89 6.24
CA ASP A 80 7.71 3.19 7.52
C ASP A 80 7.91 4.15 8.70
N ALA A 81 8.89 5.03 8.62
CA ALA A 81 9.13 6.06 9.64
C ALA A 81 7.93 7.01 9.79
N HIS A 82 7.34 7.44 8.67
CA HIS A 82 6.15 8.30 8.68
C HIS A 82 4.95 7.59 9.32
N ILE A 83 4.69 6.35 8.93
CA ILE A 83 3.57 5.57 9.45
C ILE A 83 3.75 5.28 10.95
N GLN A 84 4.98 4.99 11.38
CA GLN A 84 5.27 4.78 12.80
C GLN A 84 5.01 6.06 13.63
N ALA A 85 5.34 7.23 13.09
CA ALA A 85 5.17 8.51 13.78
C ALA A 85 3.74 9.06 13.71
N HIS A 86 3.05 8.88 12.60
CA HIS A 86 1.78 9.55 12.29
C HIS A 86 0.61 8.60 11.97
N GLY A 87 0.87 7.30 11.78
CA GLY A 87 -0.12 6.34 11.31
C GLY A 87 -0.40 6.49 9.81
N VAL A 88 -1.40 5.76 9.35
CA VAL A 88 -1.91 5.81 7.98
C VAL A 88 -3.40 6.11 7.98
N GLU A 89 -3.85 6.96 7.06
CA GLU A 89 -5.27 7.29 6.92
C GLU A 89 -6.04 6.17 6.25
N LEU A 90 -7.31 6.01 6.63
CA LEU A 90 -8.25 5.19 5.90
C LEU A 90 -8.71 5.90 4.63
N LYS A 91 -9.00 5.13 3.59
CA LYS A 91 -9.72 5.65 2.43
C LYS A 91 -11.11 6.14 2.85
N PRO A 92 -11.62 7.22 2.25
CA PRO A 92 -12.96 7.73 2.54
C PRO A 92 -14.02 6.65 2.37
N GLY A 93 -14.94 6.55 3.33
CA GLY A 93 -16.07 5.62 3.30
C GLY A 93 -15.77 4.18 3.76
N VAL A 94 -14.52 3.84 4.07
CA VAL A 94 -14.15 2.48 4.51
C VAL A 94 -14.89 2.09 5.79
N ALA A 95 -14.84 2.92 6.82
CA ALA A 95 -15.49 2.61 8.10
C ALA A 95 -17.01 2.41 7.94
N ASP A 96 -17.67 3.30 7.19
CA ASP A 96 -19.12 3.22 6.92
C ASP A 96 -19.48 1.98 6.11
N THR A 97 -18.66 1.63 5.11
CA THR A 97 -18.85 0.41 4.30
C THR A 97 -18.73 -0.85 5.15
N LEU A 98 -17.72 -0.96 6.00
CA LEU A 98 -17.54 -2.10 6.89
C LEU A 98 -18.70 -2.24 7.86
N LYS A 99 -19.16 -1.14 8.46
CA LYS A 99 -20.33 -1.11 9.33
C LYS A 99 -21.60 -1.58 8.60
N TYR A 100 -21.84 -1.04 7.42
CA TYR A 100 -22.99 -1.43 6.57
C TYR A 100 -22.98 -2.94 6.25
N LEU A 101 -21.82 -3.49 5.88
CA LEU A 101 -21.70 -4.92 5.57
C LEU A 101 -22.03 -5.79 6.79
N LYS A 102 -21.61 -5.38 7.98
CA LYS A 102 -21.95 -6.09 9.23
C LYS A 102 -23.44 -6.00 9.56
N GLU A 103 -24.07 -4.85 9.38
CA GLU A 103 -25.51 -4.69 9.54
C GLU A 103 -26.32 -5.58 8.59
N LYS A 104 -25.75 -5.90 7.41
CA LYS A 104 -26.33 -6.84 6.43
C LYS A 104 -25.93 -8.30 6.66
N ASN A 105 -25.24 -8.62 7.74
CA ASN A 105 -24.72 -9.95 8.06
C ASN A 105 -23.83 -10.56 6.98
N ALA A 106 -23.14 -9.72 6.21
CA ALA A 106 -22.16 -10.17 5.24
C ALA A 106 -20.87 -10.64 5.95
N LYS A 107 -20.25 -11.67 5.43
CA LYS A 107 -18.88 -12.04 5.81
C LYS A 107 -17.89 -11.07 5.20
N VAL A 108 -16.93 -10.62 6.00
CA VAL A 108 -15.91 -9.65 5.57
C VAL A 108 -14.54 -10.25 5.75
N GLY A 109 -13.78 -10.31 4.66
CA GLY A 109 -12.41 -10.78 4.65
C GLY A 109 -11.43 -9.70 4.22
N LEU A 110 -10.17 -9.86 4.61
CA LEU A 110 -9.03 -9.11 4.12
C LEU A 110 -8.05 -10.07 3.47
N ALA A 111 -7.58 -9.73 2.27
CA ALA A 111 -6.47 -10.40 1.61
C ALA A 111 -5.44 -9.35 1.19
N THR A 112 -4.25 -9.40 1.76
CA THR A 112 -3.20 -8.41 1.53
C THR A 112 -1.83 -9.07 1.38
N SER A 113 -0.97 -8.51 0.53
CA SER A 113 0.44 -8.87 0.46
C SER A 113 1.28 -8.31 1.61
N THR A 114 0.72 -7.40 2.39
CA THR A 114 1.36 -6.82 3.58
C THR A 114 1.50 -7.88 4.68
N VAL A 115 2.62 -7.86 5.39
CA VAL A 115 2.87 -8.79 6.50
C VAL A 115 1.88 -8.56 7.65
N ARG A 116 1.56 -9.65 8.37
CA ARG A 116 0.57 -9.69 9.45
C ARG A 116 0.72 -8.54 10.46
N GLU A 117 1.91 -8.36 11.00
CA GLU A 117 2.17 -7.37 12.05
C GLU A 117 1.78 -5.95 11.62
N ARG A 118 2.21 -5.56 10.42
CA ARG A 118 1.91 -4.22 9.86
C ARG A 118 0.43 -4.06 9.56
N ALA A 119 -0.19 -5.01 8.86
CA ALA A 119 -1.59 -4.97 8.50
C ALA A 119 -2.50 -4.94 9.73
N THR A 120 -2.25 -5.79 10.71
CA THR A 120 -2.99 -5.83 11.97
C THR A 120 -2.85 -4.52 12.74
N GLY A 121 -1.66 -3.93 12.75
CA GLY A 121 -1.40 -2.64 13.36
C GLY A 121 -2.26 -1.53 12.76
N TYR A 122 -2.40 -1.48 11.46
CA TYR A 122 -3.27 -0.50 10.76
C TYR A 122 -4.75 -0.70 11.12
N LEU A 123 -5.24 -1.93 11.08
CA LEU A 123 -6.63 -2.23 11.41
C LEU A 123 -6.98 -1.86 12.86
N LYS A 124 -6.10 -2.17 13.81
CA LYS A 124 -6.29 -1.86 15.23
C LYS A 124 -6.19 -0.36 15.52
N ALA A 125 -5.28 0.36 14.88
CA ALA A 125 -5.14 1.80 15.03
C ALA A 125 -6.43 2.55 14.68
N HIS A 126 -7.19 2.05 13.71
CA HIS A 126 -8.48 2.61 13.30
C HIS A 126 -9.69 1.90 13.92
N GLN A 127 -9.47 0.92 14.81
CA GLN A 127 -10.54 0.15 15.48
C GLN A 127 -11.50 -0.55 14.51
N ILE A 128 -11.00 -0.97 13.34
CA ILE A 128 -11.76 -1.66 12.30
C ILE A 128 -11.46 -3.17 12.22
N ASP A 129 -10.49 -3.67 12.96
CA ASP A 129 -10.13 -5.09 13.04
C ASP A 129 -11.32 -5.98 13.39
N ARG A 130 -12.22 -5.51 14.24
CA ARG A 130 -13.45 -6.21 14.66
C ARG A 130 -14.43 -6.50 13.52
N TYR A 131 -14.34 -5.81 12.38
CA TYR A 131 -15.25 -6.02 11.26
C TYR A 131 -14.86 -7.20 10.36
N PHE A 132 -13.64 -7.69 10.48
CA PHE A 132 -13.11 -8.76 9.63
C PHE A 132 -13.32 -10.13 10.28
N ASP A 133 -13.94 -11.04 9.54
CA ASP A 133 -14.14 -12.43 9.95
C ASP A 133 -12.93 -13.29 9.62
N GLU A 134 -12.22 -12.98 8.51
CA GLU A 134 -11.05 -13.70 8.02
C GLU A 134 -9.97 -12.74 7.54
N LEU A 135 -8.72 -13.05 7.85
CA LEU A 135 -7.55 -12.26 7.48
C LEU A 135 -6.50 -13.15 6.82
N VAL A 136 -6.08 -12.80 5.61
CA VAL A 136 -4.99 -13.45 4.88
C VAL A 136 -3.89 -12.43 4.60
N PHE A 137 -2.68 -12.75 5.01
CA PHE A 137 -1.50 -11.87 4.93
C PHE A 137 -0.43 -12.43 4.00
N GLY A 138 0.47 -11.55 3.52
CA GLY A 138 1.54 -11.92 2.62
C GLY A 138 2.54 -12.94 3.19
N ASP A 139 2.73 -12.98 4.51
CA ASP A 139 3.59 -13.92 5.23
C ASP A 139 2.89 -15.22 5.65
N THR A 140 1.61 -15.39 5.34
CA THR A 140 0.82 -16.59 5.68
C THR A 140 0.46 -17.44 4.46
N VAL A 141 0.84 -17.03 3.24
CA VAL A 141 0.62 -17.80 2.01
C VAL A 141 1.95 -18.35 1.50
N GLU A 142 1.93 -19.59 1.06
CA GLU A 142 3.03 -20.21 0.32
C GLU A 142 3.03 -19.70 -1.13
N HIS A 143 4.20 -19.36 -1.63
CA HIS A 143 4.40 -18.87 -2.99
C HIS A 143 4.74 -19.99 -3.96
#